data_d3bb14204be8721d501eeb605fe0cf5b
#
_entry.id   d3bb14204be8721d501eeb605fe0cf5b
#
_cell.length_a   1.000
_cell.length_b   1.000
_cell.length_c   1.000
_cell.angle_alpha   90.00
_cell.angle_beta   90.00
_cell.angle_gamma   90.00
#
_symmetry.space_group_name_H-M   'P 1'
#
loop_
_entity.id
_entity.type
_entity.pdbx_description
1 polymer ?
#
loop_
_entity_poly.entity_id
_entity_poly.type
_entity_poly.pdbx_seq_one_letter_code
_entity_poly.pdbx_strand_id
1 'polypeptide(L)'
;MNFIRTSLYSGVSTAISILVRLISNKIIAVYLGTNGIFLLGQLKDFLRLSNVFSGFGIENGIIKYTSEFQKSEGELRKILSTSFKVHIFFSLIFCILILIFRNTIAEYLLVDFDSTFYFLILSISVISFSIHTLLMSIINGIKKIKLYVTINVVSVVISAILMITLVLKYAIIGALYALIINQIITLLVTLFLFYIYKPFNFNLLFSNFNINYFKKLSGFSIMAITGPTCLIISTFIVRYYLSDKFDTNFAGSWEAMWRISAIYLLFLISTFKFYLIPTFSKLNSENLKKEVFKIWKVVIPIIIVITTGVYLLRDIIITVLLSNEFFLINEIIFLHLLGDIIKINCWVLGNILISKADTKAFVFFQIEWSVIFVILSYFLINAYGFWGVSLAYFITYVIHFSLLNFHLRKLLWIK
;
A
#
# COMPACT_ATOMS: atom_id res chain seq x y z
N MET A 1 -25.05 -2.64 -12.23
CA MET A 1 -24.68 -3.94 -11.63
C MET A 1 -25.10 -3.90 -10.18
N ASN A 2 -25.79 -4.96 -9.65
CA ASN A 2 -26.24 -4.94 -8.26
C ASN A 2 -25.05 -5.00 -7.29
N PHE A 3 -25.15 -4.29 -6.16
CA PHE A 3 -24.14 -4.26 -5.09
C PHE A 3 -23.60 -5.65 -4.74
N ILE A 4 -24.48 -6.65 -4.59
CA ILE A 4 -24.12 -8.04 -4.29
C ILE A 4 -23.18 -8.65 -5.33
N ARG A 5 -23.46 -8.47 -6.63
CA ARG A 5 -22.57 -8.98 -7.70
C ARG A 5 -21.21 -8.29 -7.69
N THR A 6 -21.17 -7.00 -7.43
CA THR A 6 -19.91 -6.24 -7.31
C THR A 6 -19.08 -6.76 -6.16
N SER A 7 -19.70 -6.95 -5.00
CA SER A 7 -19.03 -7.47 -3.79
C SER A 7 -18.54 -8.91 -3.98
N LEU A 8 -19.30 -9.77 -4.65
CA LEU A 8 -18.86 -11.13 -4.99
C LEU A 8 -17.64 -11.13 -5.91
N TYR A 9 -17.64 -10.36 -7.01
CA TYR A 9 -16.49 -10.28 -7.91
C TYR A 9 -15.24 -9.74 -7.20
N SER A 10 -15.39 -8.70 -6.38
CA SER A 10 -14.29 -8.15 -5.58
C SER A 10 -13.79 -9.15 -4.54
N GLY A 11 -14.70 -9.85 -3.86
CA GLY A 11 -14.37 -10.88 -2.88
C GLY A 11 -13.57 -12.04 -3.47
N VAL A 12 -14.02 -12.58 -4.60
CA VAL A 12 -13.31 -13.67 -5.31
C VAL A 12 -11.93 -13.19 -5.78
N SER A 13 -11.83 -11.98 -6.35
CA SER A 13 -10.55 -11.40 -6.76
C SER A 13 -9.59 -11.26 -5.58
N THR A 14 -10.09 -10.78 -4.44
CA THR A 14 -9.28 -10.62 -3.23
C THR A 14 -8.83 -11.98 -2.69
N ALA A 15 -9.71 -12.99 -2.65
CA ALA A 15 -9.36 -14.34 -2.22
C ALA A 15 -8.27 -14.96 -3.10
N ILE A 16 -8.41 -14.89 -4.43
CA ILE A 16 -7.40 -15.36 -5.39
C ILE A 16 -6.08 -14.61 -5.16
N SER A 17 -6.12 -13.28 -5.02
CA SER A 17 -4.92 -12.48 -4.79
C SER A 17 -4.21 -12.83 -3.47
N ILE A 18 -4.96 -13.13 -2.41
CA ILE A 18 -4.38 -13.57 -1.12
C ILE A 18 -3.71 -14.93 -1.30
N LEU A 19 -4.40 -15.92 -1.88
CA LEU A 19 -3.84 -17.26 -2.09
C LEU A 19 -2.56 -17.22 -2.92
N VAL A 20 -2.57 -16.50 -4.04
CA VAL A 20 -1.40 -16.35 -4.91
C VAL A 20 -0.24 -15.67 -4.18
N ARG A 21 -0.51 -14.65 -3.38
CA ARG A 21 0.51 -13.97 -2.57
C ARG A 21 1.07 -14.86 -1.48
N LEU A 22 0.25 -15.69 -0.83
CA LEU A 22 0.70 -16.64 0.19
C LEU A 22 1.67 -17.67 -0.42
N ILE A 23 1.30 -18.26 -1.57
CA ILE A 23 2.16 -19.20 -2.29
C ILE A 23 3.48 -18.52 -2.70
N SER A 24 3.42 -17.35 -3.29
CA SER A 24 4.62 -16.60 -3.71
C SER A 24 5.51 -16.24 -2.52
N ASN A 25 4.93 -15.78 -1.40
CA ASN A 25 5.69 -15.46 -0.20
C ASN A 25 6.35 -16.69 0.41
N LYS A 26 5.67 -17.85 0.43
CA LYS A 26 6.26 -19.13 0.88
C LYS A 26 7.48 -19.51 0.05
N ILE A 27 7.36 -19.46 -1.27
CA ILE A 27 8.47 -19.79 -2.17
C ILE A 27 9.64 -18.82 -1.96
N ILE A 28 9.38 -17.52 -1.89
CA ILE A 28 10.40 -16.50 -1.59
C ILE A 28 11.08 -16.80 -0.25
N ALA A 29 10.32 -17.10 0.80
CA ALA A 29 10.85 -17.37 2.12
C ALA A 29 11.73 -18.61 2.16
N VAL A 30 11.34 -19.69 1.47
CA VAL A 30 12.10 -20.96 1.44
C VAL A 30 13.37 -20.84 0.61
N TYR A 31 13.30 -20.17 -0.56
CA TYR A 31 14.44 -20.12 -1.49
C TYR A 31 15.40 -18.97 -1.23
N LEU A 32 14.94 -17.88 -0.66
CA LEU A 32 15.74 -16.65 -0.47
C LEU A 32 16.01 -16.31 1.00
N GLY A 33 15.33 -16.99 1.92
CA GLY A 33 15.48 -16.75 3.35
C GLY A 33 15.12 -15.34 3.81
N THR A 34 15.61 -14.99 4.99
CA THR A 34 15.39 -13.68 5.63
C THR A 34 16.06 -12.55 4.86
N ASN A 35 17.29 -12.74 4.37
CA ASN A 35 18.00 -11.76 3.57
C ASN A 35 17.24 -11.42 2.28
N GLY A 36 16.72 -12.42 1.57
CA GLY A 36 15.92 -12.20 0.38
C GLY A 36 14.63 -11.41 0.67
N ILE A 37 13.95 -11.71 1.78
CA ILE A 37 12.76 -10.96 2.20
C ILE A 37 13.10 -9.51 2.54
N PHE A 38 14.23 -9.26 3.20
CA PHE A 38 14.74 -7.92 3.48
C PHE A 38 14.98 -7.11 2.20
N LEU A 39 15.79 -7.62 1.26
CA LEU A 39 16.11 -6.93 0.00
C LEU A 39 14.86 -6.64 -0.85
N LEU A 40 13.96 -7.64 -0.94
CA LEU A 40 12.68 -7.45 -1.64
C LEU A 40 11.77 -6.44 -0.92
N GLY A 41 11.86 -6.32 0.39
CA GLY A 41 11.18 -5.30 1.17
C GLY A 41 11.67 -3.90 0.79
N GLN A 42 12.99 -3.69 0.78
CA GLN A 42 13.62 -2.42 0.38
C GLN A 42 13.19 -2.00 -1.03
N LEU A 43 13.31 -2.91 -2.00
CA LEU A 43 12.94 -2.62 -3.39
C LEU A 43 11.42 -2.35 -3.54
N LYS A 44 10.57 -3.12 -2.84
CA LYS A 44 9.12 -2.89 -2.86
C LYS A 44 8.75 -1.52 -2.30
N ASP A 45 9.40 -1.07 -1.24
CA ASP A 45 9.14 0.24 -0.65
C ASP A 45 9.60 1.35 -1.59
N PHE A 46 10.77 1.20 -2.24
CA PHE A 46 11.23 2.11 -3.27
C PHE A 46 10.24 2.20 -4.45
N LEU A 47 9.76 1.04 -4.96
CA LEU A 47 8.76 1.01 -6.04
C LEU A 47 7.44 1.66 -5.61
N ARG A 48 6.99 1.44 -4.38
CA ARG A 48 5.76 2.06 -3.85
C ARG A 48 5.88 3.58 -3.78
N LEU A 49 7.01 4.10 -3.28
CA LEU A 49 7.28 5.53 -3.28
C LEU A 49 7.28 6.09 -4.70
N SER A 50 8.05 5.47 -5.59
CA SER A 50 8.12 5.87 -7.00
C SER A 50 6.72 5.92 -7.64
N ASN A 51 5.87 4.94 -7.33
CA ASN A 51 4.52 4.86 -7.85
C ASN A 51 3.60 5.96 -7.30
N VAL A 52 3.68 6.27 -6.01
CA VAL A 52 2.91 7.35 -5.38
C VAL A 52 3.26 8.70 -6.01
N PHE A 53 4.54 8.98 -6.21
CA PHE A 53 5.00 10.25 -6.78
C PHE A 53 4.80 10.33 -8.30
N SER A 54 5.00 9.23 -9.04
CA SER A 54 4.79 9.19 -10.49
C SER A 54 3.32 9.36 -10.89
N GLY A 55 2.36 8.94 -10.03
CA GLY A 55 0.93 9.20 -10.19
C GLY A 55 0.46 10.55 -9.64
N PHE A 56 1.34 11.28 -8.92
CA PHE A 56 0.99 12.52 -8.21
C PHE A 56 -0.21 12.39 -7.25
N GLY A 57 -0.60 11.17 -6.87
CA GLY A 57 -1.70 10.91 -5.93
C GLY A 57 -3.09 11.36 -6.40
N ILE A 58 -3.31 11.50 -7.72
CA ILE A 58 -4.58 12.01 -8.28
C ILE A 58 -5.61 10.92 -8.58
N GLU A 59 -5.33 9.65 -8.30
CA GLU A 59 -6.15 8.49 -8.67
C GLU A 59 -7.60 8.61 -8.17
N ASN A 60 -7.79 9.03 -6.91
CA ASN A 60 -9.12 9.23 -6.33
C ASN A 60 -9.89 10.35 -7.02
N GLY A 61 -9.18 11.41 -7.43
CA GLY A 61 -9.74 12.49 -8.24
C GLY A 61 -10.19 12.00 -9.62
N ILE A 62 -9.37 11.17 -10.28
CA ILE A 62 -9.70 10.56 -11.57
C ILE A 62 -10.96 9.70 -11.44
N ILE A 63 -11.05 8.82 -10.45
CA ILE A 63 -12.22 7.96 -10.20
C ILE A 63 -13.47 8.81 -10.01
N LYS A 64 -13.39 9.83 -9.15
CA LYS A 64 -14.52 10.73 -8.85
C LYS A 64 -15.02 11.45 -10.10
N TYR A 65 -14.15 12.22 -10.75
CA TYR A 65 -14.55 13.06 -11.86
C TYR A 65 -14.88 12.28 -13.14
N THR A 66 -14.23 11.13 -13.37
CA THR A 66 -14.62 10.22 -14.44
C THR A 66 -16.06 9.70 -14.23
N SER A 67 -16.42 9.38 -12.99
CA SER A 67 -17.79 8.95 -12.68
C SER A 67 -18.81 10.09 -12.80
N GLU A 68 -18.43 11.31 -12.40
CA GLU A 68 -19.28 12.50 -12.45
C GLU A 68 -19.58 12.95 -13.89
N PHE A 69 -18.54 12.98 -14.74
CA PHE A 69 -18.64 13.47 -16.12
C PHE A 69 -18.81 12.39 -17.17
N GLN A 70 -19.16 11.17 -16.79
CA GLN A 70 -19.33 10.03 -17.71
C GLN A 70 -20.29 10.33 -18.87
N LYS A 71 -21.30 11.19 -18.67
CA LYS A 71 -22.30 11.57 -19.66
C LYS A 71 -21.92 12.83 -20.49
N SER A 72 -20.83 13.51 -20.12
CA SER A 72 -20.37 14.74 -20.79
C SER A 72 -19.01 14.50 -21.43
N GLU A 73 -18.98 14.15 -22.73
CA GLU A 73 -17.74 13.79 -23.43
C GLU A 73 -16.71 14.92 -23.38
N GLY A 74 -17.12 16.19 -23.49
CA GLY A 74 -16.22 17.35 -23.46
C GLY A 74 -15.50 17.50 -22.13
N GLU A 75 -16.20 17.36 -21.00
CA GLU A 75 -15.61 17.44 -19.67
C GLU A 75 -14.77 16.19 -19.35
N LEU A 76 -15.26 15.01 -19.75
CA LEU A 76 -14.54 13.76 -19.62
C LEU A 76 -13.20 13.82 -20.36
N ARG A 77 -13.18 14.35 -21.57
CA ARG A 77 -11.97 14.53 -22.39
C ARG A 77 -10.96 15.44 -21.67
N LYS A 78 -11.38 16.58 -21.13
CA LYS A 78 -10.50 17.51 -20.40
C LYS A 78 -9.86 16.85 -19.17
N ILE A 79 -10.64 16.09 -18.39
CA ILE A 79 -10.12 15.39 -17.21
C ILE A 79 -9.15 14.29 -17.59
N LEU A 80 -9.52 13.40 -18.51
CA LEU A 80 -8.68 12.27 -18.89
C LEU A 80 -7.38 12.72 -19.53
N SER A 81 -7.42 13.74 -20.42
CA SER A 81 -6.21 14.28 -21.05
C SER A 81 -5.30 14.98 -20.04
N THR A 82 -5.87 15.73 -19.09
CA THR A 82 -5.09 16.38 -18.03
C THR A 82 -4.44 15.33 -17.13
N SER A 83 -5.19 14.31 -16.71
CA SER A 83 -4.68 13.20 -15.89
C SER A 83 -3.55 12.44 -16.59
N PHE A 84 -3.71 12.13 -17.87
CA PHE A 84 -2.68 11.45 -18.67
C PHE A 84 -1.38 12.26 -18.72
N LYS A 85 -1.48 13.56 -19.00
CA LYS A 85 -0.29 14.46 -19.03
C LYS A 85 0.39 14.57 -17.67
N VAL A 86 -0.38 14.62 -16.58
CA VAL A 86 0.17 14.62 -15.21
C VAL A 86 0.93 13.33 -14.95
N HIS A 87 0.34 12.16 -15.23
CA HIS A 87 1.01 10.87 -15.05
C HIS A 87 2.30 10.75 -15.88
N ILE A 88 2.26 11.16 -17.15
CA ILE A 88 3.47 11.15 -18.01
C ILE A 88 4.53 12.11 -17.47
N PHE A 89 4.16 13.33 -17.13
CA PHE A 89 5.12 14.35 -16.65
C PHE A 89 5.84 13.91 -15.36
N PHE A 90 5.09 13.50 -14.34
CA PHE A 90 5.70 13.08 -13.08
C PHE A 90 6.43 11.74 -13.20
N SER A 91 5.95 10.80 -13.99
CA SER A 91 6.67 9.54 -14.22
C SER A 91 7.99 9.75 -14.96
N LEU A 92 8.05 10.66 -15.93
CA LEU A 92 9.29 11.03 -16.62
C LEU A 92 10.28 11.71 -15.67
N ILE A 93 9.83 12.63 -14.82
CA ILE A 93 10.68 13.23 -13.79
C ILE A 93 11.28 12.14 -12.90
N PHE A 94 10.46 11.21 -12.41
CA PHE A 94 10.95 10.12 -11.56
C PHE A 94 11.90 9.18 -12.31
N CYS A 95 11.63 8.88 -13.57
CA CYS A 95 12.53 8.13 -14.43
C CYS A 95 13.92 8.79 -14.51
N ILE A 96 13.96 10.09 -14.78
CA ILE A 96 15.21 10.87 -14.85
C ILE A 96 15.92 10.86 -13.49
N LEU A 97 15.20 11.07 -12.39
CA LEU A 97 15.78 11.02 -11.03
C LEU A 97 16.39 9.65 -10.71
N ILE A 98 15.71 8.55 -11.05
CA ILE A 98 16.23 7.19 -10.86
C ILE A 98 17.53 7.00 -11.63
N LEU A 99 17.63 7.49 -12.88
CA LEU A 99 18.84 7.35 -13.70
C LEU A 99 19.99 8.21 -13.19
N ILE A 100 19.72 9.45 -12.74
CA ILE A 100 20.74 10.35 -12.17
C ILE A 100 21.30 9.79 -10.87
N PHE A 101 20.43 9.36 -9.96
CA PHE A 101 20.80 8.89 -8.62
C PHE A 101 21.01 7.37 -8.52
N ARG A 102 21.19 6.67 -9.66
CA ARG A 102 21.25 5.21 -9.71
C ARG A 102 22.26 4.59 -8.75
N ASN A 103 23.47 5.17 -8.65
CA ASN A 103 24.53 4.64 -7.78
C ASN A 103 24.14 4.76 -6.29
N THR A 104 23.64 5.92 -5.89
CA THR A 104 23.14 6.14 -4.53
C THR A 104 21.96 5.22 -4.21
N ILE A 105 21.03 5.06 -5.16
CA ILE A 105 19.89 4.15 -4.99
C ILE A 105 20.36 2.70 -4.88
N ALA A 106 21.35 2.27 -5.69
CA ALA A 106 21.94 0.94 -5.62
C ALA A 106 22.53 0.64 -4.24
N GLU A 107 23.30 1.59 -3.69
CA GLU A 107 23.90 1.50 -2.36
C GLU A 107 22.82 1.32 -1.27
N TYR A 108 21.79 2.17 -1.28
CA TYR A 108 20.69 2.08 -0.31
C TYR A 108 19.81 0.84 -0.48
N LEU A 109 19.67 0.32 -1.69
CA LEU A 109 18.93 -0.92 -1.96
C LEU A 109 19.78 -2.17 -1.74
N LEU A 110 21.08 -2.02 -1.42
CA LEU A 110 22.06 -3.08 -1.24
C LEU A 110 22.12 -4.03 -2.45
N VAL A 111 22.20 -3.45 -3.65
CA VAL A 111 22.23 -4.18 -4.92
C VAL A 111 23.67 -4.19 -5.46
N ASP A 112 24.36 -5.32 -5.32
CA ASP A 112 25.79 -5.50 -5.62
C ASP A 112 26.05 -6.03 -7.05
N PHE A 113 25.28 -5.64 -8.06
CA PHE A 113 25.57 -6.06 -9.43
C PHE A 113 25.58 -4.90 -10.40
N ASP A 114 26.17 -5.08 -11.60
CA ASP A 114 26.24 -4.03 -12.64
C ASP A 114 24.84 -3.48 -12.94
N SER A 115 24.65 -2.28 -12.42
CA SER A 115 23.33 -1.74 -12.14
C SER A 115 22.70 -0.97 -13.30
N THR A 116 23.47 -0.62 -14.37
CA THR A 116 22.97 0.28 -15.42
C THR A 116 21.74 -0.26 -16.12
N PHE A 117 21.79 -1.52 -16.58
CA PHE A 117 20.67 -2.15 -17.27
C PHE A 117 19.46 -2.37 -16.31
N TYR A 118 19.73 -2.74 -15.06
CA TYR A 118 18.69 -2.87 -14.05
C TYR A 118 17.93 -1.57 -13.82
N PHE A 119 18.65 -0.43 -13.67
CA PHE A 119 18.02 0.87 -13.44
C PHE A 119 17.31 1.42 -14.67
N LEU A 120 17.74 1.07 -15.89
CA LEU A 120 16.97 1.35 -17.11
C LEU A 120 15.61 0.64 -17.08
N ILE A 121 15.58 -0.66 -16.77
CA ILE A 121 14.32 -1.42 -16.68
C ILE A 121 13.45 -0.87 -15.52
N LEU A 122 14.06 -0.55 -14.38
CA LEU A 122 13.38 0.06 -13.22
C LEU A 122 12.69 1.38 -13.61
N SER A 123 13.37 2.25 -14.36
CA SER A 123 12.81 3.51 -14.85
C SER A 123 11.60 3.29 -15.76
N ILE A 124 11.71 2.36 -16.71
CA ILE A 124 10.60 1.97 -17.59
C ILE A 124 9.45 1.36 -16.79
N SER A 125 9.75 0.60 -15.73
CA SER A 125 8.74 0.00 -14.87
C SER A 125 7.90 1.05 -14.13
N VAL A 126 8.50 2.14 -13.66
CA VAL A 126 7.78 3.23 -12.98
C VAL A 126 6.82 3.93 -13.94
N ILE A 127 7.24 4.22 -15.18
CA ILE A 127 6.36 4.79 -16.21
C ILE A 127 5.20 3.81 -16.50
N SER A 128 5.52 2.53 -16.66
CA SER A 128 4.53 1.49 -16.93
C SER A 128 3.48 1.39 -15.84
N PHE A 129 3.90 1.41 -14.58
CA PHE A 129 2.98 1.37 -13.45
C PHE A 129 2.11 2.62 -13.36
N SER A 130 2.68 3.80 -13.58
CA SER A 130 1.93 5.06 -13.59
C SER A 130 0.80 5.04 -14.62
N ILE A 131 1.09 4.58 -15.85
CA ILE A 131 0.07 4.44 -16.91
C ILE A 131 -0.96 3.37 -16.52
N HIS A 132 -0.53 2.22 -15.99
CA HIS A 132 -1.44 1.18 -15.52
C HIS A 132 -2.42 1.73 -14.48
N THR A 133 -1.92 2.46 -13.47
CA THR A 133 -2.73 3.04 -12.38
C THR A 133 -3.73 4.06 -12.91
N LEU A 134 -3.33 4.91 -13.87
CA LEU A 134 -4.24 5.82 -14.57
C LEU A 134 -5.39 5.04 -15.23
N LEU A 135 -5.06 4.04 -16.05
CA LEU A 135 -6.06 3.24 -16.77
C LEU A 135 -7.01 2.51 -15.82
N MET A 136 -6.50 1.95 -14.73
CA MET A 136 -7.32 1.30 -13.69
C MET A 136 -8.24 2.29 -12.97
N SER A 137 -7.77 3.51 -12.72
CA SER A 137 -8.58 4.58 -12.12
C SER A 137 -9.73 4.99 -13.05
N ILE A 138 -9.48 5.07 -14.36
CA ILE A 138 -10.51 5.35 -15.37
C ILE A 138 -11.56 4.22 -15.40
N ILE A 139 -11.13 2.95 -15.47
CA ILE A 139 -12.06 1.79 -15.47
C ILE A 139 -12.94 1.79 -14.23
N ASN A 140 -12.36 2.10 -13.07
CA ASN A 140 -13.10 2.17 -11.81
C ASN A 140 -14.12 3.32 -11.86
N GLY A 141 -13.73 4.49 -12.37
CA GLY A 141 -14.61 5.66 -12.54
C GLY A 141 -15.80 5.38 -13.46
N ILE A 142 -15.60 4.71 -14.59
CA ILE A 142 -16.68 4.29 -15.50
C ILE A 142 -17.45 3.03 -15.02
N LYS A 143 -17.13 2.51 -13.83
CA LYS A 143 -17.79 1.37 -13.17
C LYS A 143 -17.75 0.05 -13.96
N LYS A 144 -16.74 -0.18 -14.81
CA LYS A 144 -16.52 -1.46 -15.49
C LYS A 144 -15.83 -2.49 -14.59
N ILE A 145 -16.48 -2.84 -13.48
CA ILE A 145 -15.91 -3.63 -12.38
C ILE A 145 -15.45 -5.02 -12.81
N LYS A 146 -16.17 -5.69 -13.72
CA LYS A 146 -15.73 -6.99 -14.24
C LYS A 146 -14.35 -6.89 -14.88
N LEU A 147 -14.14 -5.91 -15.75
CA LEU A 147 -12.86 -5.70 -16.42
C LEU A 147 -11.76 -5.36 -15.40
N TYR A 148 -12.06 -4.48 -14.44
CA TYR A 148 -11.15 -4.14 -13.33
C TYR A 148 -10.67 -5.39 -12.57
N VAL A 149 -11.60 -6.26 -12.19
CA VAL A 149 -11.32 -7.51 -11.49
C VAL A 149 -10.52 -8.49 -12.38
N THR A 150 -10.90 -8.64 -13.64
CA THR A 150 -10.19 -9.53 -14.59
C THR A 150 -8.73 -9.09 -14.75
N ILE A 151 -8.47 -7.80 -14.96
CA ILE A 151 -7.10 -7.27 -15.05
C ILE A 151 -6.31 -7.58 -13.79
N ASN A 152 -6.87 -7.32 -12.60
CA ASN A 152 -6.18 -7.59 -11.33
C ASN A 152 -5.85 -9.07 -11.15
N VAL A 153 -6.81 -9.97 -11.40
CA VAL A 153 -6.60 -11.42 -11.23
C VAL A 153 -5.56 -11.94 -12.22
N VAL A 154 -5.68 -11.60 -13.50
CA VAL A 154 -4.73 -12.03 -14.54
C VAL A 154 -3.34 -11.50 -14.22
N SER A 155 -3.22 -10.23 -13.87
CA SER A 155 -1.93 -9.62 -13.50
C SER A 155 -1.30 -10.30 -12.30
N VAL A 156 -2.06 -10.59 -11.23
CA VAL A 156 -1.53 -11.24 -10.02
C VAL A 156 -1.05 -12.66 -10.32
N VAL A 157 -1.78 -13.42 -11.13
CA VAL A 157 -1.40 -14.79 -11.50
C VAL A 157 -0.12 -14.79 -12.35
N ILE A 158 -0.06 -13.95 -13.41
CA ILE A 158 1.13 -13.84 -14.27
C ILE A 158 2.34 -13.37 -13.45
N SER A 159 2.14 -12.39 -12.55
CA SER A 159 3.18 -11.89 -11.65
C SER A 159 3.76 -12.97 -10.75
N ALA A 160 2.90 -13.84 -10.22
CA ALA A 160 3.33 -14.94 -9.37
C ALA A 160 4.13 -15.98 -10.17
N ILE A 161 3.65 -16.35 -11.35
CA ILE A 161 4.38 -17.27 -12.24
C ILE A 161 5.76 -16.71 -12.58
N LEU A 162 5.83 -15.42 -12.97
CA LEU A 162 7.10 -14.74 -13.25
C LEU A 162 8.03 -14.74 -12.04
N MET A 163 7.51 -14.37 -10.87
CA MET A 163 8.29 -14.33 -9.63
C MET A 163 8.85 -15.72 -9.30
N ILE A 164 8.01 -16.73 -9.32
CA ILE A 164 8.40 -18.10 -8.98
C ILE A 164 9.45 -18.62 -9.97
N THR A 165 9.22 -18.47 -11.28
CA THR A 165 10.16 -18.98 -12.30
C THR A 165 11.51 -18.29 -12.24
N LEU A 166 11.55 -16.97 -12.01
CA LEU A 166 12.81 -16.23 -11.91
C LEU A 166 13.54 -16.51 -10.59
N VAL A 167 12.82 -16.67 -9.47
CA VAL A 167 13.40 -17.06 -8.18
C VAL A 167 14.04 -18.44 -8.28
N LEU A 168 13.37 -19.43 -8.87
CA LEU A 168 13.88 -20.79 -9.01
C LEU A 168 15.12 -20.87 -9.90
N LYS A 169 15.24 -19.98 -10.91
CA LYS A 169 16.38 -20.00 -11.85
C LYS A 169 17.55 -19.11 -11.42
N TYR A 170 17.29 -17.97 -10.84
CA TYR A 170 18.29 -16.93 -10.61
C TYR A 170 18.31 -16.40 -9.16
N ALA A 171 17.66 -17.13 -8.24
CA ALA A 171 17.58 -16.77 -6.82
C ALA A 171 17.20 -15.29 -6.61
N ILE A 172 17.97 -14.55 -5.78
CA ILE A 172 17.65 -13.18 -5.40
C ILE A 172 17.68 -12.20 -6.60
N ILE A 173 18.62 -12.37 -7.52
CA ILE A 173 18.70 -11.55 -8.73
C ILE A 173 17.42 -11.71 -9.56
N GLY A 174 16.95 -12.95 -9.72
CA GLY A 174 15.69 -13.23 -10.39
C GLY A 174 14.49 -12.61 -9.72
N ALA A 175 14.45 -12.59 -8.38
CA ALA A 175 13.39 -11.96 -7.62
C ALA A 175 13.38 -10.43 -7.80
N LEU A 176 14.54 -9.78 -7.80
CA LEU A 176 14.68 -8.34 -8.02
C LEU A 176 14.20 -7.94 -9.43
N TYR A 177 14.65 -8.69 -10.45
CA TYR A 177 14.16 -8.47 -11.82
C TYR A 177 12.66 -8.76 -11.96
N ALA A 178 12.14 -9.79 -11.30
CA ALA A 178 10.71 -10.10 -11.33
C ALA A 178 9.86 -8.94 -10.83
N LEU A 179 10.27 -8.25 -9.76
CA LEU A 179 9.52 -7.11 -9.21
C LEU A 179 9.40 -5.95 -10.19
N ILE A 180 10.48 -5.60 -10.89
CA ILE A 180 10.47 -4.48 -11.84
C ILE A 180 9.78 -4.85 -13.15
N ILE A 181 10.05 -6.03 -13.70
CA ILE A 181 9.42 -6.52 -14.94
C ILE A 181 7.92 -6.71 -14.74
N ASN A 182 7.49 -7.10 -13.55
CA ASN A 182 6.09 -7.24 -13.22
C ASN A 182 5.26 -5.98 -13.49
N GLN A 183 5.81 -4.80 -13.25
CA GLN A 183 5.11 -3.53 -13.52
C GLN A 183 4.83 -3.35 -15.02
N ILE A 184 5.80 -3.74 -15.84
CA ILE A 184 5.69 -3.68 -17.32
C ILE A 184 4.64 -4.70 -17.79
N ILE A 185 4.72 -5.94 -17.30
CA ILE A 185 3.76 -7.00 -17.65
C ILE A 185 2.34 -6.61 -17.25
N THR A 186 2.16 -6.02 -16.07
CA THR A 186 0.84 -5.57 -15.60
C THR A 186 0.25 -4.52 -16.55
N LEU A 187 1.06 -3.58 -17.05
CA LEU A 187 0.61 -2.64 -18.08
C LEU A 187 0.25 -3.36 -19.38
N LEU A 188 1.10 -4.29 -19.86
CA LEU A 188 0.83 -5.04 -21.10
C LEU A 188 -0.48 -5.84 -21.00
N VAL A 189 -0.73 -6.52 -19.87
CA VAL A 189 -2.01 -7.20 -19.60
C VAL A 189 -3.18 -6.22 -19.66
N THR A 190 -3.01 -5.04 -19.06
CA THR A 190 -4.05 -4.01 -19.07
C THR A 190 -4.34 -3.54 -20.48
N LEU A 191 -3.31 -3.19 -21.26
CA LEU A 191 -3.46 -2.75 -22.66
C LEU A 191 -4.07 -3.83 -23.55
N PHE A 192 -3.66 -5.10 -23.38
CA PHE A 192 -4.21 -6.22 -24.10
C PHE A 192 -5.72 -6.39 -23.84
N LEU A 193 -6.13 -6.37 -22.55
CA LEU A 193 -7.54 -6.46 -22.20
C LEU A 193 -8.34 -5.21 -22.62
N PHE A 194 -7.71 -4.05 -22.65
CA PHE A 194 -8.31 -2.84 -23.23
C PHE A 194 -8.53 -2.94 -24.73
N TYR A 195 -7.60 -3.52 -25.44
CA TYR A 195 -7.75 -3.77 -26.89
C TYR A 195 -8.96 -4.67 -27.18
N ILE A 196 -9.14 -5.73 -26.37
CA ILE A 196 -10.27 -6.66 -26.52
C ILE A 196 -11.60 -6.01 -26.11
N TYR A 197 -11.66 -5.41 -24.93
CA TYR A 197 -12.92 -4.95 -24.34
C TYR A 197 -13.32 -3.51 -24.71
N LYS A 198 -12.41 -2.74 -25.29
CA LYS A 198 -12.60 -1.33 -25.70
C LYS A 198 -13.43 -0.53 -24.68
N PRO A 199 -12.95 -0.38 -23.42
CA PRO A 199 -13.74 0.19 -22.33
C PRO A 199 -14.11 1.65 -22.54
N PHE A 200 -13.26 2.43 -23.23
CA PHE A 200 -13.47 3.82 -23.61
C PHE A 200 -12.62 4.17 -24.85
N ASN A 201 -12.90 5.33 -25.44
CA ASN A 201 -12.15 5.82 -26.60
C ASN A 201 -10.81 6.45 -26.12
N PHE A 202 -9.68 5.86 -26.55
CA PHE A 202 -8.34 6.36 -26.21
C PHE A 202 -8.06 7.79 -26.69
N ASN A 203 -8.74 8.26 -27.72
CA ASN A 203 -8.60 9.65 -28.20
C ASN A 203 -8.98 10.69 -27.14
N LEU A 204 -9.72 10.28 -26.10
CA LEU A 204 -10.03 11.16 -24.97
C LEU A 204 -8.80 11.49 -24.11
N LEU A 205 -7.73 10.72 -24.20
CA LEU A 205 -6.47 10.99 -23.49
C LEU A 205 -5.61 12.06 -24.19
N PHE A 206 -5.82 12.26 -25.50
CA PHE A 206 -4.98 13.13 -26.33
C PHE A 206 -5.71 14.44 -26.64
N SER A 207 -5.84 15.31 -25.65
CA SER A 207 -6.40 16.66 -25.77
C SER A 207 -5.53 17.66 -25.01
N ASN A 208 -5.91 18.93 -24.99
CA ASN A 208 -5.14 19.95 -24.31
C ASN A 208 -5.19 19.81 -22.79
N PHE A 209 -4.06 20.17 -22.13
CA PHE A 209 -3.98 20.26 -20.67
C PHE A 209 -4.90 21.37 -20.16
N ASN A 210 -5.61 21.11 -19.07
CA ASN A 210 -6.52 22.08 -18.46
C ASN A 210 -6.14 22.33 -17.00
N ILE A 211 -5.67 23.56 -16.71
CA ILE A 211 -5.19 23.95 -15.39
C ILE A 211 -6.29 23.89 -14.31
N ASN A 212 -7.55 24.16 -14.67
CA ASN A 212 -8.64 24.13 -13.70
C ASN A 212 -8.93 22.69 -13.24
N TYR A 213 -8.85 21.72 -14.15
CA TYR A 213 -8.96 20.30 -13.79
C TYR A 213 -7.74 19.80 -13.06
N PHE A 214 -6.53 20.26 -13.39
CA PHE A 214 -5.34 19.97 -12.61
C PHE A 214 -5.50 20.42 -11.15
N LYS A 215 -5.95 21.65 -10.90
CA LYS A 215 -6.23 22.17 -9.54
C LYS A 215 -7.27 21.31 -8.80
N LYS A 216 -8.33 20.87 -9.49
CA LYS A 216 -9.35 19.97 -8.90
C LYS A 216 -8.77 18.60 -8.54
N LEU A 217 -7.91 18.02 -9.38
CA LEU A 217 -7.26 16.73 -9.17
C LEU A 217 -6.22 16.82 -8.06
N SER A 218 -5.39 17.86 -8.03
CA SER A 218 -4.32 18.05 -7.03
C SER A 218 -4.84 18.21 -5.61
N GLY A 219 -6.10 18.62 -5.43
CA GLY A 219 -6.74 18.64 -4.12
C GLY A 219 -6.79 17.27 -3.42
N PHE A 220 -6.69 16.17 -4.18
CA PHE A 220 -6.61 14.81 -3.63
C PHE A 220 -5.17 14.35 -3.34
N SER A 221 -4.17 15.02 -3.90
CA SER A 221 -2.78 14.56 -3.88
C SER A 221 -2.15 14.59 -2.50
N ILE A 222 -2.40 15.62 -1.72
CA ILE A 222 -1.71 15.82 -0.42
C ILE A 222 -1.96 14.63 0.51
N MET A 223 -3.22 14.27 0.75
CA MET A 223 -3.54 13.11 1.60
C MET A 223 -3.08 11.79 1.00
N ALA A 224 -3.23 11.64 -0.34
CA ALA A 224 -2.86 10.41 -1.05
C ALA A 224 -1.35 10.18 -1.07
N ILE A 225 -0.53 11.22 -1.07
CA ILE A 225 0.93 11.14 -1.01
C ILE A 225 1.43 11.00 0.42
N THR A 226 0.94 11.82 1.36
CA THR A 226 1.50 11.90 2.72
C THR A 226 1.39 10.58 3.47
N GLY A 227 0.23 9.94 3.48
CA GLY A 227 0.03 8.70 4.24
C GLY A 227 1.00 7.58 3.83
N PRO A 228 1.00 7.14 2.56
CA PRO A 228 1.94 6.13 2.10
C PRO A 228 3.41 6.52 2.25
N THR A 229 3.76 7.79 1.98
CA THR A 229 5.14 8.28 2.09
C THR A 229 5.65 8.21 3.52
N CYS A 230 4.90 8.69 4.49
CA CYS A 230 5.25 8.62 5.92
C CYS A 230 5.46 7.17 6.36
N LEU A 231 4.54 6.27 6.01
CA LEU A 231 4.65 4.86 6.35
C LEU A 231 5.91 4.22 5.73
N ILE A 232 6.10 4.41 4.41
CA ILE A 232 7.19 3.76 3.68
C ILE A 232 8.55 4.27 4.15
N ILE A 233 8.71 5.59 4.30
CA ILE A 233 9.98 6.17 4.78
C ILE A 233 10.29 5.66 6.18
N SER A 234 9.32 5.64 7.10
CA SER A 234 9.54 5.15 8.47
C SER A 234 9.94 3.69 8.50
N THR A 235 9.21 2.84 7.77
CA THR A 235 9.54 1.40 7.72
C THR A 235 10.87 1.13 7.04
N PHE A 236 11.22 1.90 6.01
CA PHE A 236 12.52 1.82 5.35
C PHE A 236 13.66 2.18 6.31
N ILE A 237 13.57 3.31 7.01
CA ILE A 237 14.59 3.77 7.97
C ILE A 237 14.77 2.73 9.09
N VAL A 238 13.68 2.26 9.70
CA VAL A 238 13.75 1.29 10.79
C VAL A 238 14.32 -0.04 10.31
N ARG A 239 13.95 -0.51 9.13
CA ARG A 239 14.47 -1.75 8.54
C ARG A 239 15.96 -1.64 8.22
N TYR A 240 16.38 -0.52 7.64
CA TYR A 240 17.81 -0.25 7.39
C TYR A 240 18.60 -0.22 8.70
N TYR A 241 18.07 0.46 9.73
CA TYR A 241 18.70 0.51 11.05
C TYR A 241 18.83 -0.87 11.72
N LEU A 242 17.81 -1.73 11.59
CA LEU A 242 17.89 -3.12 12.09
C LEU A 242 18.98 -3.93 11.36
N SER A 243 19.07 -3.76 10.03
CA SER A 243 20.09 -4.43 9.22
C SER A 243 21.51 -3.98 9.56
N ASP A 244 21.70 -2.67 9.82
CA ASP A 244 23.00 -2.10 10.17
C ASP A 244 23.44 -2.52 11.59
N LYS A 245 22.51 -2.49 12.54
CA LYS A 245 22.82 -2.75 13.96
C LYS A 245 22.99 -4.21 14.30
N PHE A 246 22.21 -5.09 13.69
CA PHE A 246 22.26 -6.54 13.93
C PHE A 246 22.75 -7.27 12.68
N ASP A 247 21.83 -7.61 11.80
CA ASP A 247 22.07 -8.16 10.47
C ASP A 247 20.76 -8.17 9.64
N THR A 248 20.86 -8.66 8.39
CA THR A 248 19.72 -8.76 7.48
C THR A 248 18.67 -9.79 7.93
N ASN A 249 19.01 -10.75 8.82
CA ASN A 249 18.07 -11.75 9.34
C ASN A 249 17.04 -11.11 10.27
N PHE A 250 17.48 -10.20 11.13
CA PHE A 250 16.58 -9.42 12.01
C PHE A 250 15.66 -8.50 11.20
N ALA A 251 16.24 -7.77 10.24
CA ALA A 251 15.48 -6.89 9.37
C ALA A 251 14.48 -7.64 8.49
N GLY A 252 14.87 -8.82 7.95
CA GLY A 252 14.01 -9.70 7.17
C GLY A 252 12.90 -10.34 7.99
N SER A 253 13.19 -10.74 9.22
CA SER A 253 12.18 -11.28 10.15
C SER A 253 11.16 -10.21 10.54
N TRP A 254 11.59 -8.97 10.77
CA TRP A 254 10.69 -7.86 11.02
C TRP A 254 9.83 -7.52 9.78
N GLU A 255 10.39 -7.50 8.59
CA GLU A 255 9.63 -7.34 7.34
C GLU A 255 8.60 -8.47 7.15
N ALA A 256 8.98 -9.72 7.48
CA ALA A 256 8.07 -10.86 7.40
C ALA A 256 6.91 -10.73 8.40
N MET A 257 7.14 -10.19 9.61
CA MET A 257 6.07 -9.89 10.57
C MET A 257 5.06 -8.89 10.00
N TRP A 258 5.53 -7.82 9.32
CA TRP A 258 4.64 -6.88 8.63
C TRP A 258 3.79 -7.56 7.54
N ARG A 259 4.36 -8.54 6.83
CA ARG A 259 3.62 -9.31 5.80
C ARG A 259 2.55 -10.19 6.42
N ILE A 260 2.82 -10.83 7.57
CA ILE A 260 1.81 -11.59 8.32
C ILE A 260 0.68 -10.65 8.75
N SER A 261 0.99 -9.51 9.36
CA SER A 261 0.00 -8.50 9.74
C SER A 261 -0.84 -8.02 8.56
N ALA A 262 -0.21 -7.75 7.42
CA ALA A 262 -0.92 -7.28 6.23
C ALA A 262 -1.98 -8.25 5.72
N ILE A 263 -1.82 -9.56 5.92
CA ILE A 263 -2.76 -10.59 5.45
C ILE A 263 -4.10 -10.45 6.17
N TYR A 264 -4.11 -10.47 7.49
CA TYR A 264 -5.37 -10.40 8.24
C TYR A 264 -5.95 -8.98 8.31
N LEU A 265 -5.10 -7.95 8.30
CA LEU A 265 -5.55 -6.56 8.27
C LEU A 265 -6.19 -6.18 6.94
N LEU A 266 -5.80 -6.79 5.83
CA LEU A 266 -6.37 -6.50 4.50
C LEU A 266 -7.90 -6.67 4.48
N PHE A 267 -8.41 -7.67 5.18
CA PHE A 267 -9.86 -7.91 5.27
C PHE A 267 -10.58 -6.73 5.95
N LEU A 268 -10.05 -6.23 7.06
CA LEU A 268 -10.62 -5.09 7.79
C LEU A 268 -10.47 -3.78 7.00
N ILE A 269 -9.31 -3.54 6.39
CA ILE A 269 -9.06 -2.33 5.57
C ILE A 269 -10.04 -2.24 4.40
N SER A 270 -10.26 -3.35 3.70
CA SER A 270 -11.19 -3.37 2.58
C SER A 270 -12.63 -3.01 3.01
N THR A 271 -13.08 -3.55 4.14
CA THR A 271 -14.38 -3.23 4.74
C THR A 271 -14.45 -1.75 5.11
N PHE A 272 -13.42 -1.18 5.73
CA PHE A 272 -13.37 0.23 6.11
C PHE A 272 -13.49 1.17 4.92
N LYS A 273 -12.78 0.89 3.85
CA LYS A 273 -12.82 1.71 2.63
C LYS A 273 -14.21 1.79 2.02
N PHE A 274 -14.97 0.69 2.03
CA PHE A 274 -16.30 0.65 1.43
C PHE A 274 -17.41 1.14 2.37
N TYR A 275 -17.22 1.05 3.69
CA TYR A 275 -18.24 1.38 4.67
C TYR A 275 -18.00 2.72 5.38
N LEU A 276 -16.79 2.94 5.95
CA LEU A 276 -16.56 4.08 6.85
C LEU A 276 -16.64 5.42 6.13
N ILE A 277 -15.91 5.58 5.03
CA ILE A 277 -15.83 6.87 4.33
C ILE A 277 -17.21 7.37 3.86
N PRO A 278 -18.03 6.54 3.13
CA PRO A 278 -19.34 6.98 2.71
C PRO A 278 -20.31 7.21 3.87
N THR A 279 -20.19 6.43 4.95
CA THR A 279 -21.05 6.55 6.13
C THR A 279 -20.71 7.82 6.91
N PHE A 280 -19.46 8.00 7.29
CA PHE A 280 -19.02 9.13 8.10
C PHE A 280 -19.21 10.49 7.40
N SER A 281 -19.12 10.53 6.06
CA SER A 281 -19.34 11.77 5.30
C SER A 281 -20.76 12.32 5.42
N LYS A 282 -21.76 11.44 5.62
CA LYS A 282 -23.18 11.79 5.68
C LYS A 282 -23.70 12.07 7.09
N LEU A 283 -23.02 11.60 8.11
CA LEU A 283 -23.48 11.69 9.50
C LEU A 283 -23.16 13.05 10.13
N ASN A 284 -24.09 13.57 10.93
CA ASN A 284 -23.84 14.68 11.86
C ASN A 284 -23.01 14.18 13.06
N SER A 285 -22.53 15.10 13.91
CA SER A 285 -21.62 14.80 15.01
C SER A 285 -22.17 13.75 16.00
N GLU A 286 -23.46 13.85 16.37
CA GLU A 286 -24.06 12.94 17.32
C GLU A 286 -24.20 11.51 16.78
N ASN A 287 -24.69 11.38 15.55
CA ASN A 287 -24.82 10.09 14.90
C ASN A 287 -23.47 9.48 14.53
N LEU A 288 -22.47 10.31 14.22
CA LEU A 288 -21.11 9.88 13.97
C LEU A 288 -20.49 9.26 15.22
N LYS A 289 -20.67 9.90 16.39
CA LYS A 289 -20.27 9.33 17.68
C LYS A 289 -20.88 7.94 17.90
N LYS A 290 -22.21 7.81 17.76
CA LYS A 290 -22.93 6.53 17.94
C LYS A 290 -22.38 5.46 16.98
N GLU A 291 -22.11 5.82 15.73
CA GLU A 291 -21.59 4.92 14.71
C GLU A 291 -20.16 4.46 15.01
N VAL A 292 -19.26 5.35 15.45
CA VAL A 292 -17.90 5.00 15.86
C VAL A 292 -17.92 3.96 16.98
N PHE A 293 -18.71 4.19 18.05
CA PHE A 293 -18.82 3.24 19.15
C PHE A 293 -19.43 1.90 18.73
N LYS A 294 -20.41 1.91 17.79
CA LYS A 294 -20.95 0.68 17.21
C LYS A 294 -19.90 -0.10 16.46
N ILE A 295 -19.07 0.56 15.66
CA ILE A 295 -17.95 -0.06 14.93
C ILE A 295 -16.94 -0.65 15.90
N TRP A 296 -16.53 0.08 16.94
CA TRP A 296 -15.60 -0.43 17.94
C TRP A 296 -16.11 -1.66 18.67
N LYS A 297 -17.42 -1.74 19.00
CA LYS A 297 -18.03 -2.93 19.61
C LYS A 297 -17.91 -4.18 18.74
N VAL A 298 -17.77 -4.03 17.44
CA VAL A 298 -17.62 -5.15 16.50
C VAL A 298 -16.15 -5.40 16.17
N VAL A 299 -15.40 -4.36 15.86
CA VAL A 299 -14.02 -4.47 15.35
C VAL A 299 -13.05 -4.90 16.44
N ILE A 300 -13.20 -4.38 17.68
CA ILE A 300 -12.29 -4.72 18.79
C ILE A 300 -12.34 -6.22 19.12
N PRO A 301 -13.51 -6.86 19.35
CA PRO A 301 -13.53 -8.30 19.58
C PRO A 301 -12.98 -9.12 18.41
N ILE A 302 -13.28 -8.72 17.18
CA ILE A 302 -12.80 -9.42 15.98
C ILE A 302 -11.28 -9.39 15.91
N ILE A 303 -10.67 -8.21 16.06
CA ILE A 303 -9.21 -8.09 15.97
C ILE A 303 -8.52 -8.83 17.13
N ILE A 304 -9.07 -8.78 18.34
CA ILE A 304 -8.55 -9.55 19.49
C ILE A 304 -8.57 -11.05 19.19
N VAL A 305 -9.69 -11.59 18.67
CA VAL A 305 -9.79 -13.02 18.32
C VAL A 305 -8.76 -13.38 17.24
N ILE A 306 -8.62 -12.55 16.19
CA ILE A 306 -7.67 -12.80 15.12
C ILE A 306 -6.23 -12.77 15.66
N THR A 307 -5.85 -11.72 16.40
CA THR A 307 -4.48 -11.56 16.91
C THR A 307 -4.14 -12.64 17.94
N THR A 308 -5.08 -13.03 18.80
CA THR A 308 -4.91 -14.15 19.72
C THR A 308 -4.72 -15.46 18.96
N GLY A 309 -5.52 -15.72 17.91
CA GLY A 309 -5.34 -16.88 17.04
C GLY A 309 -3.98 -16.91 16.37
N VAL A 310 -3.53 -15.76 15.83
CA VAL A 310 -2.18 -15.63 15.22
C VAL A 310 -1.09 -15.89 16.25
N TYR A 311 -1.23 -15.39 17.48
CA TYR A 311 -0.27 -15.61 18.54
C TYR A 311 -0.19 -17.08 18.97
N LEU A 312 -1.33 -17.73 19.17
CA LEU A 312 -1.38 -19.14 19.58
C LEU A 312 -0.85 -20.09 18.47
N LEU A 313 -1.09 -19.75 17.21
CA LEU A 313 -0.70 -20.55 16.06
C LEU A 313 0.61 -20.05 15.42
N ARG A 314 1.37 -19.16 16.07
CA ARG A 314 2.52 -18.47 15.48
C ARG A 314 3.56 -19.39 14.87
N ASP A 315 3.91 -20.48 15.56
CA ASP A 315 4.95 -21.43 15.08
C ASP A 315 4.47 -22.18 13.82
N ILE A 316 3.18 -22.54 13.79
CA ILE A 316 2.55 -23.13 12.60
C ILE A 316 2.50 -22.11 11.45
N ILE A 317 2.11 -20.87 11.75
CA ILE A 317 2.04 -19.79 10.75
C ILE A 317 3.43 -19.52 10.17
N ILE A 318 4.46 -19.41 11.00
CA ILE A 318 5.85 -19.20 10.56
C ILE A 318 6.31 -20.37 9.68
N THR A 319 6.11 -21.60 10.12
CA THR A 319 6.54 -22.79 9.37
C THR A 319 5.79 -22.96 8.05
N VAL A 320 4.46 -22.72 8.05
CA VAL A 320 3.61 -22.91 6.86
C VAL A 320 3.76 -21.77 5.86
N LEU A 321 3.77 -20.51 6.32
CA LEU A 321 3.79 -19.33 5.44
C LEU A 321 5.20 -18.87 5.08
N LEU A 322 6.19 -19.16 5.91
CA LEU A 322 7.59 -18.77 5.76
C LEU A 322 8.52 -20.00 5.80
N SER A 323 9.53 -19.97 6.63
CA SER A 323 10.45 -21.08 6.92
C SER A 323 10.97 -20.99 8.36
N ASN A 324 11.70 -22.00 8.80
CA ASN A 324 12.27 -22.03 10.16
C ASN A 324 13.29 -20.91 10.43
N GLU A 325 13.90 -20.32 9.40
CA GLU A 325 14.79 -19.17 9.53
C GLU A 325 14.14 -17.93 10.12
N PHE A 326 12.80 -17.86 10.10
CA PHE A 326 12.01 -16.74 10.59
C PHE A 326 11.55 -16.87 12.05
N PHE A 327 12.04 -17.83 12.82
CA PHE A 327 11.66 -17.99 14.24
C PHE A 327 12.03 -16.78 15.12
N LEU A 328 12.93 -15.90 14.70
CA LEU A 328 13.15 -14.58 15.34
C LEU A 328 11.86 -13.75 15.46
N ILE A 329 10.86 -14.01 14.63
CA ILE A 329 9.54 -13.37 14.74
C ILE A 329 8.92 -13.63 16.13
N ASN A 330 9.18 -14.76 16.76
CA ASN A 330 8.64 -15.10 18.06
C ASN A 330 9.04 -14.12 19.18
N GLU A 331 10.19 -13.46 19.04
CA GLU A 331 10.62 -12.42 19.98
C GLU A 331 9.77 -11.15 19.90
N ILE A 332 9.27 -10.81 18.72
CA ILE A 332 8.64 -9.53 18.44
C ILE A 332 7.12 -9.61 18.25
N ILE A 333 6.56 -10.80 18.00
CA ILE A 333 5.18 -10.99 17.56
C ILE A 333 4.15 -10.48 18.58
N PHE A 334 4.36 -10.72 19.89
CA PHE A 334 3.39 -10.38 20.91
C PHE A 334 3.07 -8.87 20.93
N LEU A 335 4.09 -8.02 21.06
CA LEU A 335 3.91 -6.57 21.07
C LEU A 335 3.47 -6.02 19.72
N HIS A 336 3.91 -6.64 18.63
CA HIS A 336 3.46 -6.25 17.29
C HIS A 336 1.95 -6.46 17.13
N LEU A 337 1.42 -7.60 17.58
CA LEU A 337 -0.01 -7.90 17.55
C LEU A 337 -0.82 -6.95 18.45
N LEU A 338 -0.32 -6.60 19.64
CA LEU A 338 -0.93 -5.58 20.49
C LEU A 338 -0.97 -4.21 19.78
N GLY A 339 0.10 -3.85 19.09
CA GLY A 339 0.15 -2.66 18.24
C GLY A 339 -0.91 -2.68 17.14
N ASP A 340 -1.13 -3.82 16.49
CA ASP A 340 -2.13 -3.96 15.43
C ASP A 340 -3.57 -3.80 15.95
N ILE A 341 -3.86 -4.24 17.19
CA ILE A 341 -5.17 -4.00 17.82
C ILE A 341 -5.43 -2.49 17.93
N ILE A 342 -4.43 -1.71 18.36
CA ILE A 342 -4.57 -0.26 18.51
C ILE A 342 -4.60 0.41 17.14
N LYS A 343 -3.75 0.01 16.21
CA LYS A 343 -3.67 0.50 14.84
C LYS A 343 -5.03 0.48 14.12
N ILE A 344 -5.76 -0.63 14.23
CA ILE A 344 -7.08 -0.75 13.61
C ILE A 344 -8.05 0.31 14.16
N ASN A 345 -7.98 0.60 15.46
CA ASN A 345 -8.79 1.64 16.08
C ASN A 345 -8.36 3.05 15.63
N CYS A 346 -7.06 3.29 15.46
CA CYS A 346 -6.55 4.52 14.86
C CYS A 346 -7.08 4.70 13.42
N TRP A 347 -7.18 3.61 12.63
CA TRP A 347 -7.73 3.70 11.29
C TRP A 347 -9.22 4.05 11.26
N VAL A 348 -10.01 3.59 12.22
CA VAL A 348 -11.41 4.04 12.36
C VAL A 348 -11.47 5.55 12.56
N LEU A 349 -10.64 6.10 13.47
CA LEU A 349 -10.57 7.54 13.74
C LEU A 349 -10.00 8.33 12.55
N GLY A 350 -8.94 7.82 11.92
CA GLY A 350 -8.33 8.45 10.73
C GLY A 350 -9.30 8.57 9.56
N ASN A 351 -10.22 7.61 9.39
CA ASN A 351 -11.28 7.70 8.37
C ASN A 351 -12.28 8.83 8.66
N ILE A 352 -12.42 9.31 9.89
CA ILE A 352 -13.21 10.52 10.18
C ILE A 352 -12.55 11.73 9.53
N LEU A 353 -11.23 11.90 9.68
CA LEU A 353 -10.49 13.01 9.09
C LEU A 353 -10.61 13.01 7.55
N ILE A 354 -10.49 11.82 6.93
CA ILE A 354 -10.65 11.66 5.49
C ILE A 354 -12.07 12.02 5.06
N SER A 355 -13.09 11.50 5.75
CA SER A 355 -14.50 11.69 5.40
C SER A 355 -14.97 13.14 5.56
N LYS A 356 -14.40 13.87 6.51
CA LYS A 356 -14.66 15.30 6.76
C LYS A 356 -13.72 16.23 6.00
N ALA A 357 -12.82 15.67 5.15
CA ALA A 357 -11.82 16.41 4.38
C ALA A 357 -10.91 17.30 5.25
N ASP A 358 -10.63 16.88 6.49
CA ASP A 358 -9.67 17.56 7.38
C ASP A 358 -8.23 17.19 6.98
N THR A 359 -7.79 17.75 5.86
CA THR A 359 -6.48 17.49 5.26
C THR A 359 -5.33 17.88 6.21
N LYS A 360 -5.48 19.00 6.95
CA LYS A 360 -4.42 19.49 7.85
C LYS A 360 -4.19 18.51 9.01
N ALA A 361 -5.27 18.10 9.67
CA ALA A 361 -5.16 17.12 10.75
C ALA A 361 -4.66 15.77 10.23
N PHE A 362 -5.17 15.30 9.08
CA PHE A 362 -4.69 14.04 8.49
C PHE A 362 -3.18 14.05 8.25
N VAL A 363 -2.66 15.09 7.58
CA VAL A 363 -1.22 15.26 7.30
C VAL A 363 -0.41 15.30 8.60
N PHE A 364 -0.87 16.10 9.58
CA PHE A 364 -0.21 16.20 10.88
C PHE A 364 -0.07 14.83 11.56
N PHE A 365 -1.15 14.05 11.63
CA PHE A 365 -1.15 12.75 12.28
C PHE A 365 -0.34 11.69 11.52
N GLN A 366 -0.22 11.77 10.20
CA GLN A 366 0.68 10.88 9.45
C GLN A 366 2.16 11.18 9.75
N ILE A 367 2.52 12.46 9.80
CA ILE A 367 3.89 12.89 10.12
C ILE A 367 4.21 12.58 11.59
N GLU A 368 3.30 12.87 12.51
CA GLU A 368 3.42 12.58 13.94
C GLU A 368 3.73 11.10 14.17
N TRP A 369 2.90 10.21 13.63
CA TRP A 369 3.11 8.76 13.74
C TRP A 369 4.49 8.35 13.19
N SER A 370 4.84 8.85 12.01
CA SER A 370 6.10 8.55 11.33
C SER A 370 7.32 8.95 12.17
N VAL A 371 7.34 10.18 12.66
CA VAL A 371 8.45 10.73 13.46
C VAL A 371 8.58 10.00 14.78
N ILE A 372 7.47 9.81 15.49
CA ILE A 372 7.47 9.09 16.78
C ILE A 372 7.95 7.66 16.61
N PHE A 373 7.48 6.97 15.56
CA PHE A 373 7.89 5.58 15.31
C PHE A 373 9.39 5.45 15.05
N VAL A 374 9.98 6.31 14.23
CA VAL A 374 11.42 6.29 13.94
C VAL A 374 12.24 6.61 15.19
N ILE A 375 11.86 7.65 15.93
CA ILE A 375 12.57 8.07 17.15
C ILE A 375 12.51 6.97 18.22
N LEU A 376 11.32 6.46 18.52
CA LEU A 376 11.16 5.39 19.51
C LEU A 376 11.86 4.10 19.08
N SER A 377 11.84 3.76 17.77
CA SER A 377 12.57 2.60 17.27
C SER A 377 14.05 2.74 17.52
N TYR A 378 14.66 3.90 17.22
CA TYR A 378 16.08 4.13 17.50
C TYR A 378 16.43 3.94 18.97
N PHE A 379 15.71 4.59 19.89
CA PHE A 379 16.00 4.49 21.33
C PHE A 379 15.71 3.10 21.91
N LEU A 380 14.57 2.51 21.57
CA LEU A 380 14.15 1.23 22.18
C LEU A 380 14.91 0.03 21.60
N ILE A 381 15.31 0.05 20.35
CA ILE A 381 16.21 -0.95 19.80
C ILE A 381 17.59 -0.87 20.47
N ASN A 382 18.08 0.33 20.79
CA ASN A 382 19.33 0.49 21.53
C ASN A 382 19.25 -0.03 22.97
N ALA A 383 18.12 0.17 23.63
CA ALA A 383 17.95 -0.21 25.03
C ALA A 383 17.58 -1.70 25.22
N TYR A 384 16.76 -2.26 24.31
CA TYR A 384 16.14 -3.57 24.49
C TYR A 384 16.45 -4.56 23.36
N GLY A 385 17.37 -4.24 22.44
CA GLY A 385 17.70 -5.11 21.31
C GLY A 385 16.54 -5.23 20.32
N PHE A 386 16.45 -6.38 19.65
CA PHE A 386 15.46 -6.64 18.59
C PHE A 386 14.02 -6.50 19.08
N TRP A 387 13.72 -6.90 20.31
CA TRP A 387 12.40 -6.75 20.92
C TRP A 387 11.92 -5.30 20.95
N GLY A 388 12.86 -4.36 21.08
CA GLY A 388 12.60 -2.92 21.12
C GLY A 388 11.87 -2.38 19.89
N VAL A 389 12.00 -3.00 18.72
CA VAL A 389 11.29 -2.55 17.51
C VAL A 389 9.77 -2.71 17.63
N SER A 390 9.31 -3.82 18.20
CA SER A 390 7.89 -4.06 18.40
C SER A 390 7.32 -3.30 19.60
N LEU A 391 8.15 -3.04 20.61
CA LEU A 391 7.80 -2.12 21.70
C LEU A 391 7.62 -0.70 21.17
N ALA A 392 8.52 -0.23 20.28
CA ALA A 392 8.39 1.07 19.62
C ALA A 392 7.09 1.17 18.82
N TYR A 393 6.78 0.12 18.05
CA TYR A 393 5.55 0.03 17.27
C TYR A 393 4.31 0.13 18.16
N PHE A 394 4.24 -0.64 19.23
CA PHE A 394 3.14 -0.64 20.18
C PHE A 394 2.97 0.74 20.85
N ILE A 395 4.03 1.31 21.42
CA ILE A 395 3.99 2.62 22.10
C ILE A 395 3.60 3.72 21.11
N THR A 396 4.13 3.70 19.88
CA THR A 396 3.75 4.66 18.84
C THR A 396 2.25 4.64 18.60
N TYR A 397 1.63 3.47 18.46
CA TYR A 397 0.18 3.39 18.25
C TYR A 397 -0.62 3.79 19.49
N VAL A 398 -0.12 3.56 20.72
CA VAL A 398 -0.75 4.06 21.95
C VAL A 398 -0.76 5.59 21.96
N ILE A 399 0.37 6.22 21.65
CA ILE A 399 0.49 7.69 21.60
C ILE A 399 -0.41 8.24 20.49
N HIS A 400 -0.31 7.69 19.29
CA HIS A 400 -1.11 8.11 18.14
C HIS A 400 -2.62 7.99 18.39
N PHE A 401 -3.07 6.88 19.00
CA PHE A 401 -4.47 6.69 19.39
C PHE A 401 -4.92 7.73 20.42
N SER A 402 -4.08 8.02 21.40
CA SER A 402 -4.37 9.00 22.45
C SER A 402 -4.48 10.41 21.87
N LEU A 403 -3.56 10.80 20.97
CA LEU A 403 -3.57 12.10 20.32
C LEU A 403 -4.77 12.25 19.36
N LEU A 404 -5.13 11.22 18.60
CA LEU A 404 -6.33 11.22 17.76
C LEU A 404 -7.61 11.38 18.59
N ASN A 405 -7.72 10.66 19.72
CA ASN A 405 -8.85 10.81 20.62
C ASN A 405 -8.92 12.21 21.24
N PHE A 406 -7.77 12.77 21.61
CA PHE A 406 -7.70 14.13 22.13
C PHE A 406 -8.13 15.17 21.09
N HIS A 407 -7.70 15.04 19.85
CA HIS A 407 -8.13 15.90 18.74
C HIS A 407 -9.63 15.80 18.50
N LEU A 408 -10.16 14.59 18.49
CA LEU A 408 -11.58 14.30 18.25
C LEU A 408 -12.43 14.35 19.54
N ARG A 409 -11.89 14.85 20.68
CA ARG A 409 -12.57 14.79 21.99
C ARG A 409 -13.92 15.48 22.01
N LYS A 410 -14.07 16.63 21.32
CA LYS A 410 -15.34 17.35 21.23
C LYS A 410 -16.40 16.56 20.46
N LEU A 411 -15.98 15.69 19.57
CA LEU A 411 -16.87 14.83 18.79
C LEU A 411 -17.26 13.57 19.56
N LEU A 412 -16.28 12.95 20.26
CA LEU A 412 -16.44 11.61 20.83
C LEU A 412 -16.78 11.60 22.31
N TRP A 413 -16.22 12.54 23.10
CA TRP A 413 -16.22 12.45 24.56
C TRP A 413 -16.93 13.63 25.26
N ILE A 414 -16.84 14.83 24.72
CA ILE A 414 -17.45 16.03 25.32
C ILE A 414 -18.85 16.21 24.76
N LYS A 415 -19.84 16.43 25.64
CA LYS A 415 -21.21 16.77 25.27
C LYS A 415 -21.32 18.22 24.82
#